data_cc4b42207b2d2f33ef33ebb71b86203e
#
_entry.id   cc4b42207b2d2f33ef33ebb71b86203e
#
_cell.length_a   1.000
_cell.length_b   1.000
_cell.length_c   1.000
_cell.angle_alpha   90.00
_cell.angle_beta   90.00
_cell.angle_gamma   90.00
#
_symmetry.space_group_name_H-M   'P 1'
#
loop_
_entity.id
_entity.type
_entity.pdbx_description
1 polymer ?
#
loop_
_entity_poly.entity_id
_entity_poly.type
_entity_poly.pdbx_seq_one_letter_code
_entity_poly.pdbx_strand_id
1 'polypeptide(L)'
;RTLQKKFIKSFGNVKQKTLSYRANLYKHELNACSERLRYEKGKRARVSLNKQFSRDQKSVYRKMRGEDIVPDRVPQKHEVEEFWKSIWCQQGSYTENDAWLGELQSSYCKNANQSNYEISSAIIEEVISKLHNNKAPGPDLIVGYWYKMLNFHGQPLCKLYKLTFIGDADVPNWLATARTQLIPKSTETHLANNYRPIACENLMYKIYTGCLHVFLQDHCHRNEMVTDEQAGGKKGSWGCVEQLLINQVVQDELTCYVGTL
;
A
#
# COMPACT_ATOMS: atom_id res chain seq x y z
N ARG A 1 15.33 29.41 21.46
CA ARG A 1 16.51 30.32 21.60
C ARG A 1 16.28 31.68 20.95
N THR A 2 15.66 31.81 19.78
CA THR A 2 15.43 33.09 19.08
C THR A 2 14.35 33.95 19.74
N LEU A 3 13.29 33.34 20.26
CA LEU A 3 12.24 34.01 21.02
C LEU A 3 12.73 34.52 22.39
N GLN A 4 13.56 33.73 23.07
CA GLN A 4 14.18 34.12 24.35
C GLN A 4 15.12 35.33 24.18
N LYS A 5 15.90 35.36 23.10
CA LYS A 5 16.79 36.52 22.80
C LYS A 5 16.01 37.79 22.45
N LYS A 6 14.92 37.70 21.69
CA LYS A 6 14.01 38.83 21.41
C LYS A 6 13.35 39.32 22.71
N PHE A 7 12.94 38.41 23.56
CA PHE A 7 12.37 38.68 24.86
C PHE A 7 13.30 39.49 25.77
N ILE A 8 14.55 39.04 25.92
CA ILE A 8 15.56 39.73 26.74
C ILE A 8 15.90 41.12 26.13
N LYS A 9 15.93 41.25 24.82
CA LYS A 9 16.26 42.54 24.14
C LYS A 9 15.14 43.58 24.27
N SER A 10 13.87 43.21 24.31
CA SER A 10 12.73 44.11 24.53
C SER A 10 12.57 44.56 25.98
N PHE A 11 13.14 43.84 26.95
CA PHE A 11 13.01 44.13 28.38
C PHE A 11 14.20 44.87 29.01
N GLY A 12 15.31 44.96 28.30
CA GLY A 12 16.53 45.58 28.83
C GLY A 12 16.41 47.10 29.08
N ASN A 13 15.45 47.79 28.49
CA ASN A 13 15.27 49.24 28.51
C ASN A 13 14.09 49.74 29.36
N VAL A 14 13.43 48.89 30.13
CA VAL A 14 12.25 49.31 30.90
C VAL A 14 12.59 49.40 32.39
N LYS A 15 13.35 50.41 32.74
CA LYS A 15 13.42 50.89 34.11
C LYS A 15 12.11 51.61 34.46
N GLN A 16 11.40 51.12 35.47
CA GLN A 16 10.22 51.75 36.13
C GLN A 16 8.87 51.66 35.43
N LYS A 17 8.40 50.51 34.99
CA LYS A 17 6.99 50.33 34.74
C LYS A 17 6.38 49.41 35.82
N THR A 18 5.19 49.79 36.33
CA THR A 18 4.49 49.04 37.38
C THR A 18 4.26 47.57 37.01
N LEU A 19 4.19 46.68 37.96
CA LEU A 19 3.96 45.23 37.79
C LEU A 19 2.70 44.96 36.97
N SER A 20 1.64 45.77 37.10
CA SER A 20 0.41 45.68 36.33
C SER A 20 0.62 45.95 34.84
N TYR A 21 1.44 46.91 34.48
CA TYR A 21 1.76 47.19 33.08
C TYR A 21 2.53 46.02 32.44
N ARG A 22 3.48 45.46 33.17
CA ARG A 22 4.23 44.29 32.68
C ARG A 22 3.33 43.08 32.48
N ALA A 23 2.41 42.82 33.45
CA ALA A 23 1.45 41.75 33.36
C ALA A 23 0.52 41.88 32.12
N ASN A 24 0.07 43.08 31.83
CA ASN A 24 -0.77 43.34 30.65
C ASN A 24 0.01 43.17 29.33
N LEU A 25 1.27 43.57 29.27
CA LEU A 25 2.14 43.34 28.10
C LEU A 25 2.35 41.83 27.83
N TYR A 26 2.66 41.07 28.88
CA TYR A 26 2.78 39.61 28.76
C TYR A 26 1.48 38.94 28.31
N LYS A 27 0.35 39.40 28.87
CA LYS A 27 -0.97 38.86 28.47
C LYS A 27 -1.26 39.12 27.00
N HIS A 28 -0.92 40.30 26.50
CA HIS A 28 -1.09 40.65 25.09
C HIS A 28 -0.19 39.79 24.18
N GLU A 29 1.10 39.63 24.53
CA GLU A 29 1.99 38.78 23.75
C GLU A 29 1.58 37.30 23.77
N LEU A 30 1.12 36.83 24.91
CA LEU A 30 0.65 35.45 25.07
C LEU A 30 -0.61 35.18 24.22
N ASN A 31 -1.53 36.13 24.17
CA ASN A 31 -2.69 36.06 23.28
C ASN A 31 -2.29 36.06 21.81
N ALA A 32 -1.41 36.95 21.38
CA ALA A 32 -0.91 37.00 20.02
C ALA A 32 -0.19 35.70 19.61
N CYS A 33 0.62 35.13 20.50
CA CYS A 33 1.26 33.83 20.27
C CYS A 33 0.23 32.69 20.18
N SER A 34 -0.78 32.69 21.02
CA SER A 34 -1.83 31.67 21.03
C SER A 34 -2.70 31.73 19.78
N GLU A 35 -3.04 32.91 19.30
CA GLU A 35 -3.76 33.10 18.02
C GLU A 35 -2.94 32.62 16.84
N ARG A 36 -1.66 32.96 16.80
CA ARG A 36 -0.74 32.49 15.75
C ARG A 36 -0.62 30.98 15.77
N LEU A 37 -0.54 30.37 16.94
CA LEU A 37 -0.51 28.92 17.09
C LEU A 37 -1.81 28.25 16.61
N ARG A 38 -2.97 28.82 16.92
CA ARG A 38 -4.28 28.37 16.42
C ARG A 38 -4.35 28.43 14.89
N TYR A 39 -3.90 29.55 14.32
CA TYR A 39 -3.85 29.72 12.87
C TYR A 39 -2.97 28.69 12.19
N GLU A 40 -1.74 28.48 12.69
CA GLU A 40 -0.81 27.50 12.12
C GLU A 40 -1.34 26.06 12.28
N LYS A 41 -1.94 25.71 13.42
CA LYS A 41 -2.60 24.41 13.60
C LYS A 41 -3.75 24.22 12.61
N GLY A 42 -4.61 25.21 12.44
CA GLY A 42 -5.71 25.17 11.48
C GLY A 42 -5.23 25.06 10.03
N LYS A 43 -4.15 25.75 9.66
CA LYS A 43 -3.52 25.66 8.34
C LYS A 43 -2.98 24.25 8.09
N ARG A 44 -2.25 23.66 9.06
CA ARG A 44 -1.72 22.29 8.95
C ARG A 44 -2.84 21.26 8.83
N ALA A 45 -3.90 21.41 9.61
CA ALA A 45 -5.05 20.52 9.54
C ALA A 45 -5.73 20.55 8.16
N ARG A 46 -5.93 21.75 7.58
CA ARG A 46 -6.47 21.92 6.21
C ARG A 46 -5.58 21.28 5.16
N VAL A 47 -4.28 21.52 5.21
CA VAL A 47 -3.32 20.93 4.28
C VAL A 47 -3.33 19.40 4.39
N SER A 48 -3.37 18.86 5.61
CA SER A 48 -3.46 17.42 5.86
C SER A 48 -4.76 16.83 5.31
N LEU A 49 -5.89 17.49 5.57
CA LEU A 49 -7.20 17.07 5.07
C LEU A 49 -7.25 17.09 3.53
N ASN A 50 -6.73 18.14 2.89
CA ASN A 50 -6.68 18.22 1.43
C ASN A 50 -5.79 17.12 0.82
N LYS A 51 -4.65 16.80 1.45
CA LYS A 51 -3.81 15.68 1.03
C LYS A 51 -4.52 14.34 1.17
N GLN A 52 -5.26 14.14 2.26
CA GLN A 52 -6.05 12.93 2.48
C GLN A 52 -7.19 12.85 1.46
N PHE A 53 -7.90 13.96 1.22
CA PHE A 53 -8.98 14.04 0.23
C PHE A 53 -8.50 13.69 -1.19
N SER A 54 -7.33 14.21 -1.60
CA SER A 54 -6.75 13.88 -2.91
C SER A 54 -6.33 12.41 -3.05
N ARG A 55 -6.09 11.71 -1.93
CA ARG A 55 -5.66 10.30 -1.93
C ARG A 55 -6.83 9.33 -1.77
N ASP A 56 -7.76 9.66 -0.89
CA ASP A 56 -8.89 8.81 -0.51
C ASP A 56 -10.07 9.66 -0.02
N GLN A 57 -10.89 10.09 -0.96
CA GLN A 57 -12.09 10.88 -0.71
C GLN A 57 -13.08 10.12 0.19
N LYS A 58 -13.23 8.81 -0.04
CA LYS A 58 -14.16 7.96 0.71
C LYS A 58 -13.81 7.92 2.21
N SER A 59 -12.53 7.85 2.54
CA SER A 59 -12.05 7.90 3.94
C SER A 59 -12.38 9.24 4.60
N VAL A 60 -12.22 10.36 3.86
CA VAL A 60 -12.53 11.69 4.40
C VAL A 60 -14.04 11.85 4.67
N TYR A 61 -14.89 11.44 3.73
CA TYR A 61 -16.35 11.49 3.92
C TYR A 61 -16.81 10.58 5.06
N ARG A 62 -16.24 9.38 5.21
CA ARG A 62 -16.54 8.47 6.31
C ARG A 62 -16.19 9.11 7.66
N LYS A 63 -15.01 9.72 7.75
CA LYS A 63 -14.55 10.44 8.92
C LYS A 63 -15.44 11.63 9.28
N MET A 64 -15.89 12.39 8.27
CA MET A 64 -16.83 13.51 8.46
C MET A 64 -18.20 13.05 8.95
N ARG A 65 -18.65 11.84 8.57
CA ARG A 65 -19.91 11.25 9.03
C ARG A 65 -19.80 10.57 10.40
N GLY A 66 -18.61 10.52 10.99
CA GLY A 66 -18.40 9.82 12.26
C GLY A 66 -18.45 8.29 12.13
N GLU A 67 -18.32 7.78 10.90
CA GLU A 67 -18.34 6.35 10.59
C GLU A 67 -16.93 5.71 10.70
N ASP A 68 -16.07 6.26 11.53
CA ASP A 68 -14.76 5.63 11.78
C ASP A 68 -15.02 4.28 12.47
N ILE A 69 -14.47 3.21 11.88
CA ILE A 69 -14.50 1.88 12.50
C ILE A 69 -13.59 1.95 13.72
N VAL A 70 -14.18 2.27 14.86
CA VAL A 70 -13.51 2.07 16.14
C VAL A 70 -13.75 0.61 16.52
N PRO A 71 -12.72 -0.22 16.68
CA PRO A 71 -12.90 -1.60 17.09
C PRO A 71 -13.55 -1.63 18.48
N ASP A 72 -14.79 -2.09 18.56
CA ASP A 72 -15.50 -2.24 19.83
C ASP A 72 -14.83 -3.32 20.68
N ARG A 73 -14.40 -4.40 20.04
CA ARG A 73 -13.62 -5.48 20.64
C ARG A 73 -12.69 -6.09 19.57
N VAL A 74 -11.43 -6.24 19.90
CA VAL A 74 -10.46 -6.97 19.05
C VAL A 74 -10.43 -8.43 19.50
N PRO A 75 -10.50 -9.41 18.59
CA PRO A 75 -10.42 -10.82 18.96
C PRO A 75 -9.06 -11.12 19.61
N GLN A 76 -9.04 -12.09 20.51
CA GLN A 76 -7.81 -12.46 21.19
C GLN A 76 -6.85 -13.14 20.21
N LYS A 77 -5.55 -13.04 20.48
CA LYS A 77 -4.50 -13.54 19.59
C LYS A 77 -4.70 -15.04 19.26
N HIS A 78 -5.06 -15.85 20.25
CA HIS A 78 -5.26 -17.29 20.04
C HIS A 78 -6.47 -17.58 19.13
N GLU A 79 -7.59 -16.84 19.26
CA GLU A 79 -8.78 -17.00 18.40
C GLU A 79 -8.44 -16.70 16.93
N VAL A 80 -7.61 -15.68 16.71
CA VAL A 80 -7.14 -15.30 15.36
C VAL A 80 -6.20 -16.35 14.79
N GLU A 81 -5.24 -16.82 15.58
CA GLU A 81 -4.28 -17.85 15.16
C GLU A 81 -4.98 -19.15 14.82
N GLU A 82 -5.91 -19.59 15.66
CA GLU A 82 -6.68 -20.81 15.45
C GLU A 82 -7.54 -20.73 14.18
N PHE A 83 -8.26 -19.62 13.99
CA PHE A 83 -9.05 -19.38 12.79
C PHE A 83 -8.19 -19.45 11.52
N TRP A 84 -7.09 -18.70 11.45
CA TRP A 84 -6.27 -18.66 10.24
C TRP A 84 -5.48 -19.97 10.02
N LYS A 85 -5.05 -20.65 11.09
CA LYS A 85 -4.45 -22.00 10.99
C LYS A 85 -5.44 -23.01 10.41
N SER A 86 -6.71 -22.95 10.81
CA SER A 86 -7.74 -23.86 10.28
C SER A 86 -7.94 -23.71 8.76
N ILE A 87 -7.62 -22.54 8.21
CA ILE A 87 -7.72 -22.27 6.75
C ILE A 87 -6.41 -22.59 6.03
N TRP A 88 -5.28 -22.09 6.55
CA TRP A 88 -4.00 -22.16 5.83
C TRP A 88 -3.24 -23.46 6.02
N CYS A 89 -3.48 -24.16 7.13
CA CYS A 89 -2.81 -25.43 7.42
C CYS A 89 -3.62 -26.66 7.01
N GLN A 90 -4.71 -26.52 6.28
CA GLN A 90 -5.42 -27.65 5.71
C GLN A 90 -4.58 -28.26 4.60
N GLN A 91 -4.31 -29.57 4.74
CA GLN A 91 -3.73 -30.33 3.65
C GLN A 91 -4.81 -30.55 2.58
N GLY A 92 -4.68 -29.83 1.47
CA GLY A 92 -5.47 -30.08 0.28
C GLY A 92 -4.89 -31.26 -0.50
N SER A 93 -5.74 -32.18 -0.97
CA SER A 93 -5.36 -33.11 -2.02
C SER A 93 -5.56 -32.41 -3.36
N TYR A 94 -4.52 -32.34 -4.19
CA TYR A 94 -4.65 -31.93 -5.57
C TYR A 94 -4.26 -33.09 -6.49
N THR A 95 -4.89 -33.17 -7.64
CA THR A 95 -4.57 -34.17 -8.67
C THR A 95 -3.60 -33.54 -9.67
N GLU A 96 -2.38 -34.08 -9.72
CA GLU A 96 -1.31 -33.56 -10.64
C GLU A 96 -1.65 -33.76 -12.12
N ASN A 97 -2.56 -34.67 -12.43
CA ASN A 97 -2.83 -35.14 -13.79
C ASN A 97 -4.30 -34.96 -14.21
N ASP A 98 -4.89 -33.83 -13.93
CA ASP A 98 -6.21 -33.53 -14.47
C ASP A 98 -6.14 -33.37 -16.01
N ALA A 99 -7.04 -34.04 -16.71
CA ALA A 99 -7.08 -34.08 -18.18
C ALA A 99 -7.09 -32.67 -18.83
N TRP A 100 -7.82 -31.73 -18.22
CA TRP A 100 -7.87 -30.33 -18.68
C TRP A 100 -6.53 -29.60 -18.59
N LEU A 101 -5.68 -29.93 -17.58
CA LEU A 101 -4.32 -29.38 -17.49
C LEU A 101 -3.45 -29.87 -18.63
N GLY A 102 -3.56 -31.16 -18.98
CA GLY A 102 -2.84 -31.74 -20.14
C GLY A 102 -3.28 -31.10 -21.47
N GLU A 103 -4.56 -30.82 -21.65
CA GLU A 103 -5.07 -30.11 -22.82
C GLU A 103 -4.55 -28.67 -22.87
N LEU A 104 -4.60 -27.91 -21.78
CA LEU A 104 -4.04 -26.59 -21.69
C LEU A 104 -2.54 -26.59 -21.97
N GLN A 105 -1.79 -27.49 -21.38
CA GLN A 105 -0.34 -27.61 -21.60
C GLN A 105 -0.04 -27.94 -23.06
N SER A 106 -0.81 -28.78 -23.71
CA SER A 106 -0.63 -29.13 -25.10
C SER A 106 -0.98 -27.98 -26.06
N SER A 107 -1.98 -27.14 -25.72
CA SER A 107 -2.40 -26.02 -26.56
C SER A 107 -1.53 -24.77 -26.38
N TYR A 108 -1.15 -24.43 -25.16
CA TYR A 108 -0.41 -23.20 -24.88
C TYR A 108 1.10 -23.37 -24.93
N CYS A 109 1.66 -24.48 -24.41
CA CYS A 109 3.11 -24.63 -24.32
C CYS A 109 3.81 -24.95 -25.67
N LYS A 110 3.11 -25.49 -26.64
CA LYS A 110 3.69 -25.79 -27.96
C LYS A 110 4.03 -24.55 -28.79
N ASN A 111 3.32 -23.46 -28.57
CA ASN A 111 3.43 -22.24 -29.37
C ASN A 111 3.98 -21.05 -28.57
N ALA A 112 4.35 -21.23 -27.30
CA ALA A 112 4.86 -20.15 -26.49
C ALA A 112 6.28 -19.80 -26.91
N ASN A 113 6.48 -18.56 -27.36
CA ASN A 113 7.80 -18.01 -27.62
C ASN A 113 8.57 -17.85 -26.30
N GLN A 114 9.56 -18.71 -26.09
CA GLN A 114 10.45 -18.59 -24.93
C GLN A 114 11.45 -17.47 -25.16
N SER A 115 11.43 -16.47 -24.28
CA SER A 115 12.44 -15.41 -24.27
C SER A 115 13.45 -15.68 -23.16
N ASN A 116 14.72 -15.42 -23.43
CA ASN A 116 15.74 -15.46 -22.39
C ASN A 116 15.62 -14.21 -21.53
N TYR A 117 15.03 -14.36 -20.34
CA TYR A 117 14.93 -13.29 -19.36
C TYR A 117 16.16 -13.27 -18.47
N GLU A 118 16.71 -12.09 -18.26
CA GLU A 118 17.86 -11.89 -17.37
C GLU A 118 17.59 -10.70 -16.45
N ILE A 119 17.81 -10.89 -15.13
CA ILE A 119 17.73 -9.81 -14.17
C ILE A 119 18.93 -8.88 -14.36
N SER A 120 18.66 -7.65 -14.79
CA SER A 120 19.66 -6.60 -14.96
C SER A 120 19.51 -5.50 -13.91
N SER A 121 20.57 -4.71 -13.72
CA SER A 121 20.52 -3.54 -12.84
C SER A 121 19.42 -2.55 -13.26
N ALA A 122 19.21 -2.39 -14.57
CA ALA A 122 18.18 -1.48 -15.10
C ALA A 122 16.76 -1.90 -14.69
N ILE A 123 16.44 -3.20 -14.72
CA ILE A 123 15.15 -3.71 -14.27
C ILE A 123 14.96 -3.49 -12.76
N ILE A 124 16.01 -3.73 -11.97
CA ILE A 124 15.98 -3.48 -10.52
C ILE A 124 15.74 -2.00 -10.24
N GLU A 125 16.42 -1.11 -10.93
CA GLU A 125 16.25 0.35 -10.82
C GLU A 125 14.81 0.77 -11.17
N GLU A 126 14.27 0.23 -12.25
CA GLU A 126 12.89 0.49 -12.67
C GLU A 126 11.91 0.06 -11.58
N VAL A 127 12.06 -1.14 -11.02
CA VAL A 127 11.21 -1.66 -9.95
C VAL A 127 11.33 -0.79 -8.68
N ILE A 128 12.55 -0.43 -8.27
CA ILE A 128 12.80 0.43 -7.10
C ILE A 128 12.17 1.81 -7.31
N SER A 129 12.27 2.38 -8.50
CA SER A 129 11.69 3.70 -8.81
C SER A 129 10.18 3.74 -8.58
N LYS A 130 9.48 2.65 -8.84
CA LYS A 130 8.02 2.49 -8.69
C LYS A 130 7.58 2.21 -7.25
N LEU A 131 8.50 1.89 -6.33
CA LEU A 131 8.16 1.65 -4.93
C LEU A 131 7.55 2.90 -4.28
N HIS A 132 6.59 2.70 -3.40
CA HIS A 132 6.09 3.79 -2.56
C HIS A 132 7.02 4.02 -1.36
N ASN A 133 7.33 5.28 -1.07
CA ASN A 133 8.29 5.64 -0.03
C ASN A 133 7.89 5.19 1.38
N ASN A 134 6.59 5.27 1.72
CA ASN A 134 6.08 5.11 3.09
C ASN A 134 4.99 4.03 3.21
N LYS A 135 5.03 2.97 2.40
CA LYS A 135 4.17 1.79 2.65
C LYS A 135 4.66 1.00 3.86
N ALA A 136 3.74 0.26 4.48
CA ALA A 136 4.05 -0.62 5.61
C ALA A 136 5.22 -1.57 5.26
N PRO A 137 6.28 -1.58 6.06
CA PRO A 137 7.44 -2.44 5.85
C PRO A 137 7.17 -3.89 6.26
N GLY A 138 8.04 -4.79 5.82
CA GLY A 138 8.10 -6.16 6.28
C GLY A 138 8.66 -6.29 7.70
N PRO A 139 9.07 -7.51 8.10
CA PRO A 139 9.74 -7.76 9.39
C PRO A 139 11.04 -6.98 9.60
N ASP A 140 11.73 -6.62 8.51
CA ASP A 140 12.97 -5.84 8.50
C ASP A 140 12.76 -4.35 8.82
N LEU A 141 11.52 -3.88 8.86
CA LEU A 141 11.12 -2.49 9.10
C LEU A 141 11.70 -1.47 8.09
N ILE A 142 12.24 -1.93 6.96
CA ILE A 142 12.82 -1.06 5.93
C ILE A 142 11.71 -0.59 4.98
N VAL A 143 11.61 0.71 4.76
CA VAL A 143 10.65 1.33 3.83
C VAL A 143 11.29 1.70 2.49
N GLY A 144 10.47 1.85 1.45
CA GLY A 144 10.93 2.14 0.09
C GLY A 144 11.79 3.39 -0.08
N TYR A 145 11.61 4.36 0.81
CA TYR A 145 12.43 5.57 0.85
C TYR A 145 13.92 5.26 0.95
N TRP A 146 14.33 4.33 1.81
CA TRP A 146 15.73 3.99 2.01
C TRP A 146 16.36 3.33 0.79
N TYR A 147 15.62 2.45 0.09
CA TYR A 147 16.11 1.83 -1.13
C TYR A 147 16.38 2.85 -2.23
N LYS A 148 15.53 3.87 -2.35
CA LYS A 148 15.71 4.97 -3.32
C LYS A 148 16.88 5.88 -2.95
N MET A 149 17.03 6.19 -1.65
CA MET A 149 18.08 7.11 -1.17
C MET A 149 19.48 6.50 -1.19
N LEU A 150 19.59 5.21 -0.85
CA LEU A 150 20.89 4.56 -0.68
C LEU A 150 21.39 3.88 -1.97
N ASN A 151 20.61 3.96 -3.05
CA ASN A 151 21.00 3.46 -4.35
C ASN A 151 21.45 1.98 -4.32
N PHE A 152 20.68 1.14 -3.60
CA PHE A 152 20.99 -0.28 -3.36
C PHE A 152 20.92 -1.18 -4.61
N HIS A 153 20.62 -0.64 -5.79
CA HIS A 153 20.52 -1.38 -7.02
C HIS A 153 21.88 -1.83 -7.63
N GLY A 154 22.93 -1.72 -6.84
CA GLY A 154 24.27 -2.08 -7.28
C GLY A 154 24.47 -3.58 -7.53
N GLN A 155 25.66 -3.91 -8.02
CA GLN A 155 26.11 -5.25 -8.38
C GLN A 155 25.75 -6.37 -7.38
N PRO A 156 25.81 -6.17 -6.03
CA PRO A 156 25.53 -7.26 -5.09
C PRO A 156 24.09 -7.76 -5.16
N LEU A 157 23.10 -6.85 -5.26
CA LEU A 157 21.70 -7.21 -5.32
C LEU A 157 21.35 -7.90 -6.65
N CYS A 158 21.90 -7.38 -7.74
CA CYS A 158 21.75 -7.97 -9.07
C CYS A 158 22.32 -9.41 -9.10
N LYS A 159 23.51 -9.62 -8.52
CA LYS A 159 24.13 -10.94 -8.45
C LYS A 159 23.30 -11.93 -7.63
N LEU A 160 22.81 -11.49 -6.47
CA LEU A 160 21.94 -12.32 -5.62
C LEU A 160 20.69 -12.76 -6.39
N TYR A 161 19.99 -11.83 -7.01
CA TYR A 161 18.75 -12.12 -7.72
C TYR A 161 18.98 -12.98 -8.96
N LYS A 162 20.09 -12.80 -9.67
CA LYS A 162 20.46 -13.69 -10.79
C LYS A 162 20.65 -15.13 -10.32
N LEU A 163 21.43 -15.35 -9.26
CA LEU A 163 21.66 -16.70 -8.72
C LEU A 163 20.35 -17.36 -8.28
N THR A 164 19.46 -16.61 -7.63
CA THR A 164 18.14 -17.13 -7.24
C THR A 164 17.25 -17.41 -8.44
N PHE A 165 17.31 -16.59 -9.48
CA PHE A 165 16.48 -16.72 -10.68
C PHE A 165 16.85 -17.95 -11.53
N ILE A 166 18.14 -18.27 -11.64
CA ILE A 166 18.61 -19.45 -12.37
C ILE A 166 18.57 -20.74 -11.55
N GLY A 167 18.19 -20.67 -10.28
CA GLY A 167 18.06 -21.82 -9.39
C GLY A 167 19.37 -22.26 -8.73
N ASP A 168 20.47 -21.50 -8.87
CA ASP A 168 21.76 -21.80 -8.22
C ASP A 168 21.79 -21.44 -6.74
N ALA A 169 20.78 -20.71 -6.24
CA ALA A 169 20.62 -20.36 -4.84
C ALA A 169 19.15 -20.34 -4.43
N ASP A 170 18.85 -20.94 -3.29
CA ASP A 170 17.52 -20.89 -2.68
C ASP A 170 17.21 -19.49 -2.14
N VAL A 171 15.93 -19.13 -2.14
CA VAL A 171 15.46 -17.93 -1.47
C VAL A 171 15.60 -18.13 0.05
N PRO A 172 16.42 -17.32 0.75
CA PRO A 172 16.58 -17.47 2.18
C PRO A 172 15.25 -17.27 2.93
N ASN A 173 14.96 -18.07 3.93
CA ASN A 173 13.71 -18.01 4.69
C ASN A 173 13.42 -16.61 5.27
N TRP A 174 14.44 -15.90 5.75
CA TRP A 174 14.28 -14.55 6.27
C TRP A 174 13.80 -13.56 5.20
N LEU A 175 14.16 -13.77 3.94
CA LEU A 175 13.75 -12.92 2.82
C LEU A 175 12.27 -13.16 2.47
N ALA A 176 11.83 -14.42 2.46
CA ALA A 176 10.46 -14.83 2.15
C ALA A 176 9.49 -14.70 3.35
N THR A 177 10.00 -14.40 4.54
CA THR A 177 9.16 -14.21 5.73
C THR A 177 8.40 -12.88 5.64
N ALA A 178 7.10 -12.94 5.92
CA ALA A 178 6.21 -11.77 5.95
C ALA A 178 5.57 -11.57 7.32
N ARG A 179 5.21 -10.33 7.62
CA ARG A 179 4.38 -9.96 8.76
C ARG A 179 2.94 -9.76 8.31
N THR A 180 2.02 -10.58 8.78
CA THR A 180 0.61 -10.41 8.44
C THR A 180 -0.04 -9.37 9.35
N GLN A 181 -0.64 -8.36 8.71
CA GLN A 181 -1.46 -7.34 9.37
C GLN A 181 -2.93 -7.62 9.12
N LEU A 182 -3.72 -7.60 10.16
CA LEU A 182 -5.17 -7.81 10.07
C LEU A 182 -5.88 -6.46 9.95
N ILE A 183 -6.64 -6.28 8.87
CA ILE A 183 -7.44 -5.08 8.62
C ILE A 183 -8.91 -5.45 8.70
N PRO A 184 -9.72 -4.78 9.54
CA PRO A 184 -11.13 -5.09 9.65
C PRO A 184 -11.87 -4.83 8.33
N LYS A 185 -12.78 -5.73 7.96
CA LYS A 185 -13.66 -5.60 6.79
C LYS A 185 -14.89 -4.75 7.09
N SER A 186 -15.38 -4.81 8.32
CA SER A 186 -16.60 -4.13 8.77
C SER A 186 -16.47 -3.64 10.22
N THR A 187 -17.55 -3.13 10.77
CA THR A 187 -17.64 -2.67 12.18
C THR A 187 -17.65 -3.83 13.18
N GLU A 188 -18.00 -5.04 12.77
CA GLU A 188 -17.98 -6.23 13.62
C GLU A 188 -16.55 -6.75 13.79
N THR A 189 -15.80 -6.11 14.66
CA THR A 189 -14.36 -6.38 14.83
C THR A 189 -14.05 -7.49 15.83
N HIS A 190 -15.07 -8.09 16.48
CA HIS A 190 -14.88 -9.17 17.44
C HIS A 190 -14.68 -10.56 16.81
N LEU A 191 -14.95 -10.70 15.50
CA LEU A 191 -14.85 -11.98 14.79
C LEU A 191 -13.55 -12.05 13.97
N ALA A 192 -12.78 -13.12 14.12
CA ALA A 192 -11.52 -13.32 13.39
C ALA A 192 -11.69 -13.41 11.87
N ASN A 193 -12.82 -13.95 11.37
CA ASN A 193 -13.15 -14.02 9.94
C ASN A 193 -13.45 -12.66 9.31
N ASN A 194 -13.73 -11.66 10.13
CA ASN A 194 -14.07 -10.30 9.66
C ASN A 194 -12.84 -9.41 9.42
N TYR A 195 -11.67 -10.04 9.32
CA TYR A 195 -10.41 -9.37 8.99
C TYR A 195 -9.89 -9.80 7.61
N ARG A 196 -9.19 -8.89 6.96
CA ARG A 196 -8.37 -9.18 5.78
C ARG A 196 -6.92 -9.37 6.24
N PRO A 197 -6.31 -10.52 6.01
CA PRO A 197 -4.89 -10.71 6.27
C PRO A 197 -4.10 -10.04 5.14
N ILE A 198 -3.30 -9.05 5.47
CA ILE A 198 -2.42 -8.37 4.53
C ILE A 198 -0.98 -8.73 4.86
N ALA A 199 -0.34 -9.48 3.98
CA ALA A 199 1.07 -9.83 4.11
C ALA A 199 1.94 -8.60 3.81
N CYS A 200 2.76 -8.23 4.79
CA CYS A 200 3.79 -7.20 4.65
C CYS A 200 5.14 -7.90 4.55
N GLU A 201 5.60 -8.09 3.32
CA GLU A 201 6.85 -8.76 2.99
C GLU A 201 8.04 -7.80 3.07
N ASN A 202 9.24 -8.36 3.23
CA ASN A 202 10.49 -7.62 3.12
C ASN A 202 10.61 -6.95 1.75
N LEU A 203 11.16 -5.75 1.74
CA LEU A 203 11.21 -4.97 0.51
C LEU A 203 12.14 -5.59 -0.54
N MET A 204 13.23 -6.24 -0.12
CA MET A 204 14.10 -7.01 -1.00
C MET A 204 13.33 -8.10 -1.75
N TYR A 205 12.43 -8.82 -1.05
CA TYR A 205 11.58 -9.82 -1.70
C TYR A 205 10.62 -9.19 -2.71
N LYS A 206 10.01 -8.06 -2.36
CA LYS A 206 9.15 -7.30 -3.29
C LYS A 206 9.87 -6.80 -4.53
N ILE A 207 11.14 -6.41 -4.40
CA ILE A 207 11.95 -6.01 -5.56
C ILE A 207 12.23 -7.22 -6.45
N TYR A 208 12.61 -8.35 -5.87
CA TYR A 208 12.83 -9.59 -6.62
C TYR A 208 11.58 -10.04 -7.37
N THR A 209 10.45 -10.18 -6.66
CA THR A 209 9.17 -10.56 -7.29
C THR A 209 8.67 -9.51 -8.27
N GLY A 210 9.01 -8.24 -8.06
CA GLY A 210 8.76 -7.16 -9.02
C GLY A 210 9.51 -7.35 -10.34
N CYS A 211 10.77 -7.83 -10.30
CA CYS A 211 11.52 -8.20 -11.50
C CYS A 211 10.87 -9.38 -12.23
N LEU A 212 10.49 -10.42 -11.48
CA LEU A 212 9.77 -11.57 -12.06
C LEU A 212 8.43 -11.15 -12.67
N HIS A 213 7.72 -10.22 -12.05
CA HIS A 213 6.47 -9.69 -12.56
C HIS A 213 6.64 -8.99 -13.93
N VAL A 214 7.75 -8.25 -14.14
CA VAL A 214 8.07 -7.63 -15.43
C VAL A 214 8.23 -8.71 -16.50
N PHE A 215 8.95 -9.79 -16.21
CA PHE A 215 9.13 -10.90 -17.14
C PHE A 215 7.84 -11.63 -17.44
N LEU A 216 7.05 -11.92 -16.40
CA LEU A 216 5.78 -12.59 -16.55
C LEU A 216 4.79 -11.76 -17.38
N GLN A 217 4.71 -10.45 -17.16
CA GLN A 217 3.86 -9.56 -17.96
C GLN A 217 4.28 -9.54 -19.43
N ASP A 218 5.59 -9.46 -19.71
CA ASP A 218 6.09 -9.48 -21.07
C ASP A 218 5.80 -10.81 -21.75
N HIS A 219 6.02 -11.92 -21.05
CA HIS A 219 5.73 -13.26 -21.55
C HIS A 219 4.24 -13.45 -21.85
N CYS A 220 3.37 -13.09 -20.93
CA CYS A 220 1.93 -13.20 -21.13
C CYS A 220 1.43 -12.31 -22.28
N HIS A 221 2.00 -11.13 -22.44
CA HIS A 221 1.63 -10.21 -23.50
C HIS A 221 2.07 -10.73 -24.88
N ARG A 222 3.31 -11.20 -25.00
CA ARG A 222 3.84 -11.72 -26.29
C ARG A 222 3.14 -12.98 -26.76
N ASN A 223 2.68 -13.80 -25.83
CA ASN A 223 2.02 -15.07 -26.14
C ASN A 223 0.49 -14.98 -26.04
N GLU A 224 -0.09 -13.79 -25.91
CA GLU A 224 -1.53 -13.54 -25.82
C GLU A 224 -2.24 -14.45 -24.80
N MET A 225 -1.55 -14.72 -23.65
CA MET A 225 -2.05 -15.66 -22.63
C MET A 225 -3.21 -15.12 -21.80
N VAL A 226 -3.40 -13.80 -21.81
CA VAL A 226 -4.48 -13.13 -21.07
C VAL A 226 -5.46 -12.55 -22.06
N THR A 227 -6.69 -13.06 -22.05
CA THR A 227 -7.76 -12.60 -22.94
C THR A 227 -8.17 -11.16 -22.68
N ASP A 228 -8.83 -10.51 -23.63
CA ASP A 228 -9.23 -9.10 -23.48
C ASP A 228 -10.33 -8.91 -22.43
N GLU A 229 -11.13 -9.94 -22.18
CA GLU A 229 -12.17 -9.95 -21.17
C GLU A 229 -11.59 -9.96 -19.74
N GLN A 230 -10.36 -10.43 -19.56
CA GLN A 230 -9.67 -10.44 -18.26
C GLN A 230 -9.13 -9.05 -17.92
N ALA A 231 -10.00 -8.16 -17.47
CA ALA A 231 -9.63 -6.80 -17.10
C ALA A 231 -8.85 -6.73 -15.78
N GLY A 232 -9.04 -7.69 -14.87
CA GLY A 232 -8.34 -7.72 -13.56
C GLY A 232 -6.88 -8.11 -13.69
N GLY A 233 -5.96 -7.23 -13.25
CA GLY A 233 -4.51 -7.48 -13.26
C GLY A 233 -3.82 -7.24 -14.61
N LYS A 234 -4.54 -6.92 -15.67
CA LYS A 234 -3.99 -6.61 -16.99
C LYS A 234 -3.41 -5.20 -17.02
N LYS A 235 -2.21 -5.04 -17.57
CA LYS A 235 -1.57 -3.72 -17.74
C LYS A 235 -2.39 -2.86 -18.71
N GLY A 236 -2.71 -1.63 -18.30
CA GLY A 236 -3.48 -0.68 -19.13
C GLY A 236 -4.99 -0.83 -19.03
N SER A 237 -5.51 -1.80 -18.28
CA SER A 237 -6.92 -1.96 -17.98
C SER A 237 -7.31 -1.21 -16.69
N TRP A 238 -8.53 -0.69 -16.65
CA TRP A 238 -9.13 -0.10 -15.44
C TRP A 238 -9.70 -1.16 -14.50
N GLY A 239 -9.51 -2.43 -14.84
CA GLY A 239 -9.94 -3.57 -14.04
C GLY A 239 -11.47 -3.74 -14.04
N CYS A 240 -12.01 -4.13 -12.88
CA CYS A 240 -13.44 -4.40 -12.75
C CYS A 240 -14.36 -3.21 -13.07
N VAL A 241 -13.84 -1.98 -13.13
CA VAL A 241 -14.65 -0.78 -13.43
C VAL A 241 -15.18 -0.83 -14.85
N GLU A 242 -14.40 -1.28 -15.82
CA GLU A 242 -14.83 -1.45 -17.22
C GLU A 242 -15.96 -2.46 -17.32
N GLN A 243 -15.82 -3.60 -16.66
CA GLN A 243 -16.84 -4.65 -16.64
C GLN A 243 -18.14 -4.20 -15.96
N LEU A 244 -18.02 -3.42 -14.88
CA LEU A 244 -19.19 -2.84 -14.19
C LEU A 244 -19.93 -1.85 -15.09
N LEU A 245 -19.20 -1.01 -15.84
CA LEU A 245 -19.80 -0.07 -16.78
C LEU A 245 -20.49 -0.79 -17.94
N ILE A 246 -19.88 -1.82 -18.52
CA ILE A 246 -20.49 -2.65 -19.57
C ILE A 246 -21.77 -3.30 -19.03
N ASN A 247 -21.73 -3.92 -17.86
CA ASN A 247 -22.91 -4.53 -17.26
C ASN A 247 -24.03 -3.51 -17.01
N GLN A 248 -23.68 -2.29 -16.55
CA GLN A 248 -24.65 -1.23 -16.33
C GLN A 248 -25.35 -0.83 -17.63
N VAL A 249 -24.59 -0.62 -18.71
CA VAL A 249 -25.14 -0.26 -20.03
C VAL A 249 -26.08 -1.36 -20.55
N VAL A 250 -25.63 -2.62 -20.45
CA VAL A 250 -26.47 -3.76 -20.89
C VAL A 250 -27.75 -3.86 -20.06
N GLN A 251 -27.70 -3.65 -18.74
CA GLN A 251 -28.89 -3.64 -17.89
C GLN A 251 -29.85 -2.50 -18.25
N ASP A 252 -29.29 -1.30 -18.46
CA ASP A 252 -30.11 -0.12 -18.81
C ASP A 252 -30.81 -0.31 -20.18
N GLU A 253 -30.12 -0.88 -21.17
CA GLU A 253 -30.72 -1.23 -22.45
C GLU A 253 -31.82 -2.29 -22.31
N LEU A 254 -31.57 -3.38 -21.57
CA LEU A 254 -32.57 -4.43 -21.36
C LEU A 254 -33.81 -3.92 -20.62
N THR A 255 -33.65 -3.04 -19.63
CA THR A 255 -34.79 -2.43 -18.92
C THR A 255 -35.59 -1.50 -19.81
N CYS A 256 -34.98 -0.80 -20.75
CA CYS A 256 -35.71 -0.02 -21.76
C CYS A 256 -36.54 -0.90 -22.70
N TYR A 257 -36.04 -2.06 -23.12
CA TYR A 257 -36.76 -3.01 -23.96
C TYR A 257 -37.95 -3.68 -23.25
N VAL A 258 -37.80 -4.04 -21.98
CA VAL A 258 -38.86 -4.69 -21.19
C VAL A 258 -39.97 -3.70 -20.78
N GLY A 259 -39.63 -2.41 -20.65
CA GLY A 259 -40.63 -1.35 -20.35
C GLY A 259 -41.48 -0.88 -21.51
N THR A 260 -41.22 -1.39 -22.72
CA THR A 260 -41.95 -1.05 -23.97
C THR A 260 -42.83 -2.17 -24.48
N LEU A 261 -42.94 -3.29 -23.77
CA LEU A 261 -43.88 -4.39 -23.99
C LEU A 261 -45.02 -4.35 -22.95
#